data_b1c2af340aa8389640a5d04458f24a73
#
_entry.id   b1c2af340aa8389640a5d04458f24a73
#
_cell.length_a   1.000
_cell.length_b   1.000
_cell.length_c   1.000
_cell.angle_alpha   90.00
_cell.angle_beta   90.00
_cell.angle_gamma   90.00
#
_symmetry.space_group_name_H-M   'P 1'
#
loop_
_entity.id
_entity.type
_entity.pdbx_description
1 polymer ?
#
loop_
_entity_poly.entity_id
_entity_poly.type
_entity_poly.pdbx_seq_one_letter_code
_entity_poly.pdbx_strand_id
1 'polypeptide(L)'
;MQISGRPISNTTLDNYKTRMLSYLCKKAESDRDKALGSLSLLLDNGVGIGDHSTGDYHKNLDEALDLLVDARDRLETLQEYFV
;
A
#
# COMPACT_ATOMS: atom_id res chain seq x y z
N MET A 1 -31.45 13.46 14.68
CA MET A 1 -30.98 13.35 15.09
C MET A 1 -30.53 13.23 16.12
N GLN A 2 -30.42 12.88 16.55
CA GLN A 2 -30.10 12.78 17.56
C GLN A 2 -29.02 13.06 17.93
N ILE A 3 -28.76 13.15 18.14
CA ILE A 3 -27.75 13.52 18.44
C ILE A 3 -27.59 14.17 19.52
N SER A 4 -28.25 14.59 19.79
CA SER A 4 -28.22 15.31 20.79
C SER A 4 -27.72 14.84 22.01
N GLY A 5 -27.22 15.45 22.80
CA GLY A 5 -26.88 15.09 24.06
C GLY A 5 -25.72 14.22 24.20
N ARG A 6 -25.35 13.56 23.20
CA ARG A 6 -24.44 12.64 23.36
C ARG A 6 -23.13 13.19 23.20
N PRO A 7 -22.14 12.74 23.85
CA PRO A 7 -20.79 13.11 23.67
C PRO A 7 -20.39 12.60 22.31
N ILE A 8 -20.84 13.27 21.36
CA ILE A 8 -20.57 12.91 20.06
C ILE A 8 -19.14 12.85 19.77
N SER A 9 -18.37 13.65 20.44
CA SER A 9 -16.97 13.76 20.14
C SER A 9 -16.23 12.44 20.18
N ASN A 10 -16.48 11.58 21.16
CA ASN A 10 -15.78 10.31 21.22
C ASN A 10 -16.13 9.42 20.06
N THR A 11 -17.40 9.33 19.73
CA THR A 11 -17.84 8.50 18.64
C THR A 11 -17.31 9.02 17.33
N THR A 12 -17.31 10.34 17.18
CA THR A 12 -16.82 10.95 15.95
C THR A 12 -15.32 10.70 15.78
N LEU A 13 -14.57 10.82 16.84
CA LEU A 13 -13.13 10.57 16.80
C LEU A 13 -12.84 9.13 16.47
N ASP A 14 -13.59 8.19 17.04
CA ASP A 14 -13.39 6.78 16.75
C ASP A 14 -13.69 6.49 15.27
N ASN A 15 -14.75 7.07 14.74
CA ASN A 15 -15.10 6.87 13.35
C ASN A 15 -14.04 7.44 12.42
N TYR A 16 -13.54 8.62 12.76
CA TYR A 16 -12.52 9.25 11.97
C TYR A 16 -11.24 8.42 11.99
N LYS A 17 -10.84 7.97 13.18
CA LYS A 17 -9.66 7.13 13.33
C LYS A 17 -9.81 5.87 12.49
N THR A 18 -10.95 5.22 12.57
CA THR A 18 -11.20 3.99 11.82
C THR A 18 -11.10 4.24 10.33
N ARG A 19 -11.65 5.35 9.87
CA ARG A 19 -11.58 5.69 8.45
C ARG A 19 -10.16 5.95 8.00
N MET A 20 -9.38 6.64 8.83
CA MET A 20 -7.99 6.92 8.47
C MET A 20 -7.16 5.66 8.46
N LEU A 21 -7.39 4.76 9.40
CA LEU A 21 -6.70 3.48 9.39
C LEU A 21 -7.08 2.66 8.16
N SER A 22 -8.36 2.68 7.81
CA SER A 22 -8.83 1.99 6.62
C SER A 22 -8.16 2.55 5.37
N TYR A 23 -8.06 3.87 5.28
CA TYR A 23 -7.38 4.50 4.15
C TYR A 23 -5.93 4.04 4.05
N LEU A 24 -5.22 4.07 5.16
CA LEU A 24 -3.81 3.68 5.16
C LEU A 24 -3.63 2.22 4.76
N CYS A 25 -4.48 1.35 5.28
CA CYS A 25 -4.41 -0.06 4.93
C CYS A 25 -4.72 -0.29 3.45
N LYS A 26 -5.77 0.34 2.97
CA LYS A 26 -6.17 0.15 1.58
C LYS A 26 -5.13 0.69 0.61
N LYS A 27 -4.52 1.81 0.97
CA LYS A 27 -3.47 2.36 0.13
C LYS A 27 -2.27 1.41 0.08
N ALA A 28 -1.86 0.89 1.23
CA ALA A 28 -0.73 -0.04 1.27
C ALA A 28 -1.05 -1.33 0.54
N GLU A 29 -2.29 -1.82 0.66
CA GLU A 29 -2.70 -3.01 -0.08
C GLU A 29 -2.69 -2.77 -1.58
N SER A 30 -3.15 -1.60 -1.99
CA SER A 30 -3.13 -1.23 -3.40
C SER A 30 -1.70 -1.14 -3.93
N ASP A 31 -0.81 -0.53 -3.16
CA ASP A 31 0.60 -0.43 -3.53
C ASP A 31 1.24 -1.80 -3.61
N ARG A 32 0.90 -2.69 -2.68
CA ARG A 32 1.40 -4.07 -2.71
C ARG A 32 0.95 -4.77 -3.98
N ASP A 33 -0.32 -4.66 -4.31
CA ASP A 33 -0.84 -5.34 -5.50
C ASP A 33 -0.22 -4.79 -6.77
N LYS A 34 -0.04 -3.48 -6.81
CA LYS A 34 0.61 -2.84 -7.93
C LYS A 34 2.06 -3.33 -8.08
N ALA A 35 2.75 -3.41 -6.97
CA ALA A 35 4.15 -3.86 -6.98
C ALA A 35 4.26 -5.32 -7.39
N LEU A 36 3.36 -6.17 -6.87
CA LEU A 36 3.37 -7.58 -7.24
C LEU A 36 3.09 -7.75 -8.72
N GLY A 37 2.13 -7.00 -9.24
CA GLY A 37 1.82 -7.07 -10.66
C GLY A 37 2.99 -6.63 -11.52
N SER A 38 3.60 -5.51 -11.16
CA SER A 38 4.74 -5.00 -11.90
C SER A 38 5.92 -5.95 -11.86
N LEU A 39 6.21 -6.45 -10.66
CA LEU A 39 7.36 -7.34 -10.49
C LEU A 39 7.14 -8.64 -11.24
N SER A 40 5.94 -9.20 -11.16
CA SER A 40 5.62 -10.43 -11.87
C SER A 40 5.77 -10.25 -13.38
N LEU A 41 5.26 -9.13 -13.88
CA LEU A 41 5.35 -8.86 -15.31
C LEU A 41 6.80 -8.73 -15.76
N LEU A 42 7.60 -8.01 -14.98
CA LEU A 42 9.01 -7.82 -15.32
C LEU A 42 9.76 -9.14 -15.29
N LEU A 43 9.50 -9.98 -14.29
CA LEU A 43 10.18 -11.26 -14.16
C LEU A 43 9.76 -12.23 -15.26
N ASP A 44 8.48 -12.22 -15.61
CA ASP A 44 7.98 -13.12 -16.64
C ASP A 44 8.51 -12.76 -18.01
N ASN A 45 8.63 -11.49 -18.30
CA ASN A 45 9.06 -11.06 -19.62
C ASN A 45 10.56 -10.87 -19.73
N GLY A 46 11.20 -10.73 -18.62
CA GLY A 46 12.64 -10.69 -18.56
C GLY A 46 13.24 -9.67 -19.51
N VAL A 47 14.38 -10.03 -20.02
CA VAL A 47 15.11 -9.13 -20.89
C VAL A 47 14.50 -8.91 -22.23
N GLY A 48 13.47 -9.63 -22.56
CA GLY A 48 12.86 -9.48 -23.85
C GLY A 48 12.04 -8.23 -24.02
N ILE A 49 11.90 -7.48 -22.97
CA ILE A 49 11.08 -6.30 -23.03
C ILE A 49 11.80 -5.20 -23.76
N GLY A 50 11.41 -4.99 -24.97
CA GLY A 50 11.89 -3.87 -25.75
C GLY A 50 13.37 -3.86 -25.91
N ASP A 51 13.82 -2.78 -26.46
CA ASP A 51 15.23 -2.63 -26.77
C ASP A 51 15.96 -1.87 -25.70
N HIS A 52 15.36 -1.77 -24.55
CA HIS A 52 15.93 -0.95 -23.52
C HIS A 52 17.15 -1.59 -22.91
N SER A 53 17.96 -0.78 -22.36
CA SER A 53 19.19 -1.26 -21.79
C SER A 53 18.89 -2.16 -20.59
N THR A 54 19.83 -3.02 -20.32
CA THR A 54 19.75 -3.88 -19.14
C THR A 54 19.60 -3.04 -17.89
N GLY A 55 20.17 -1.83 -17.90
CA GLY A 55 20.07 -0.94 -16.74
C GLY A 55 18.64 -0.51 -16.45
N ASP A 56 17.85 -0.25 -17.51
CA ASP A 56 16.46 0.11 -17.30
C ASP A 56 15.67 -1.04 -16.72
N TYR A 57 15.93 -2.24 -17.16
CA TYR A 57 15.26 -3.42 -16.65
C TYR A 57 15.58 -3.61 -15.17
N HIS A 58 16.86 -3.52 -14.82
CA HIS A 58 17.28 -3.67 -13.43
C HIS A 58 16.68 -2.58 -12.55
N LYS A 59 16.65 -1.36 -13.05
CA LYS A 59 16.07 -0.25 -12.30
C LYS A 59 14.60 -0.50 -12.04
N ASN A 60 13.88 -0.98 -13.03
CA ASN A 60 12.45 -1.24 -12.87
C ASN A 60 12.21 -2.36 -11.87
N LEU A 61 13.05 -3.38 -11.88
CA LEU A 61 12.95 -4.46 -10.89
C LEU A 61 13.17 -3.93 -9.49
N ASP A 62 14.21 -3.12 -9.31
CA ASP A 62 14.50 -2.55 -8.01
C ASP A 62 13.38 -1.68 -7.50
N GLU A 63 12.82 -0.84 -8.37
CA GLU A 63 11.72 0.03 -7.98
C GLU A 63 10.48 -0.75 -7.59
N ALA A 64 10.17 -1.81 -8.33
CA ALA A 64 9.01 -2.63 -8.00
C ALA A 64 9.21 -3.35 -6.66
N LEU A 65 10.40 -3.84 -6.42
CA LEU A 65 10.69 -4.51 -5.16
C LEU A 65 10.66 -3.52 -3.99
N ASP A 66 11.20 -2.33 -4.18
CA ASP A 66 11.16 -1.30 -3.14
C ASP A 66 9.74 -0.96 -2.76
N LEU A 67 8.87 -0.83 -3.74
CA LEU A 67 7.47 -0.52 -3.48
C LEU A 67 6.80 -1.67 -2.72
N LEU A 68 7.11 -2.90 -3.09
CA LEU A 68 6.54 -4.06 -2.42
C LEU A 68 6.97 -4.14 -0.96
N VAL A 69 8.25 -3.93 -0.70
CA VAL A 69 8.78 -3.96 0.66
C VAL A 69 8.16 -2.85 1.48
N ASP A 70 8.09 -1.65 0.91
CA ASP A 70 7.49 -0.52 1.62
C ASP A 70 6.03 -0.78 1.96
N ALA A 71 5.27 -1.30 1.01
CA ALA A 71 3.86 -1.59 1.25
C ALA A 71 3.67 -2.64 2.33
N ARG A 72 4.50 -3.68 2.29
CA ARG A 72 4.44 -4.73 3.28
C ARG A 72 4.79 -4.21 4.66
N ASP A 73 5.85 -3.41 4.75
CA ASP A 73 6.26 -2.83 6.02
C ASP A 73 5.16 -1.95 6.61
N ARG A 74 4.50 -1.18 5.77
CA ARG A 74 3.39 -0.33 6.22
C ARG A 74 2.26 -1.16 6.78
N LEU A 75 1.89 -2.24 6.10
CA LEU A 75 0.81 -3.11 6.57
C LEU A 75 1.18 -3.77 7.89
N GLU A 76 2.40 -4.26 8.01
CA GLU A 76 2.86 -4.86 9.25
C GLU A 76 2.87 -3.86 10.39
N THR A 77 3.32 -2.65 10.11
CA THR A 77 3.37 -1.59 11.11
C THR A 77 1.96 -1.25 11.60
N LEU A 78 1.02 -1.12 10.68
CA LEU A 78 -0.34 -0.82 11.05
C LEU A 78 -0.93 -1.92 11.89
N GLN A 79 -0.65 -3.15 11.54
CA GLN A 79 -1.16 -4.29 12.27
C GLN A 79 -0.54 -4.38 13.67
N GLU A 80 0.72 -4.08 13.78
CA GLU A 80 1.42 -4.15 15.05
C GLU A 80 0.93 -3.10 16.05
N TYR A 81 0.67 -1.90 15.58
CA TYR A 81 0.39 -0.79 16.49
C TYR A 81 -1.08 -0.40 16.59
N PHE A 82 -1.91 -0.81 15.66
CA PHE A 82 -3.29 -0.32 15.61
C PHE A 82 -4.35 -1.39 15.48
N VAL A 83 -3.96 -2.62 15.51
CA VAL A 83 -4.92 -3.72 15.42
C VAL A 83 -4.86 -4.64 16.61
#